data_9f20604e9c06b6537bdf50657fa348b8
#
_entry.id   9f20604e9c06b6537bdf50657fa348b8
#
_cell.length_a   1.000
_cell.length_b   1.000
_cell.length_c   1.000
_cell.angle_alpha   90.00
_cell.angle_beta   90.00
_cell.angle_gamma   90.00
#
_symmetry.space_group_name_H-M   'P 1'
#
loop_
_entity.id
_entity.type
_entity.pdbx_description
1 polymer ?
#
loop_
_entity_poly.entity_id
_entity_poly.type
_entity_poly.pdbx_seq_one_letter_code
_entity_poly.pdbx_strand_id
1 'polypeptide(L)'
;QQAFLNAAAMMNGTDVNMDEISDILKEYQQTLQEGNVSLQDSLVIAQELLDKVSKIADNIKRITGAETYEDILSAMAADPTAVADFVSSPVRLETVPVYPVDHYGSAASPFYTILAIWVGALFLVAIIHVGVKPIEPGDHYKAHERYFGRYLLFFLIGQAQTLLIVLGNLYYIEIQCQHRFLYWLAAAVASAAFSCFMYSVTFAFGNVGEALAIVVMVIQVAGSGGTFPIEALPQVFQWIYPFLPFQFGMKAFKECIAGMYGVDYWINVGKMTPVSYTHLTLPTIA
;
A
#
# COMPACT_ATOMS: atom_id res chain seq x y z
N GLN A 1 -1.85 35.39 19.70
CA GLN A 1 -2.28 34.83 21.00
C GLN A 1 -1.10 34.44 21.87
N GLN A 2 -0.05 33.79 21.30
CA GLN A 2 1.18 33.43 22.02
C GLN A 2 1.96 34.67 22.51
N ALA A 3 2.07 35.69 21.66
CA ALA A 3 2.74 36.95 22.02
C ALA A 3 2.03 37.68 23.16
N PHE A 4 0.69 37.62 23.21
CA PHE A 4 -0.09 38.22 24.28
C PHE A 4 0.05 37.45 25.62
N LEU A 5 0.14 36.12 25.56
CA LEU A 5 0.40 35.30 26.74
C LEU A 5 1.82 35.53 27.28
N ASN A 6 2.80 35.70 26.41
CA ASN A 6 4.17 36.03 26.80
C ASN A 6 4.27 37.41 27.43
N ALA A 7 3.58 38.41 26.85
CA ALA A 7 3.51 39.77 27.42
C ALA A 7 2.83 39.80 28.78
N ALA A 8 1.73 39.00 28.97
CA ALA A 8 1.05 38.86 30.26
C ALA A 8 1.88 38.15 31.32
N ALA A 9 2.70 37.15 30.90
CA ALA A 9 3.63 36.47 31.82
C ALA A 9 4.80 37.37 32.24
N MET A 10 5.29 38.24 31.35
CA MET A 10 6.35 39.22 31.67
C MET A 10 5.86 40.34 32.59
N MET A 11 4.60 40.76 32.49
CA MET A 11 4.01 41.76 33.40
C MET A 11 3.83 41.26 34.83
N ASN A 12 3.83 39.97 35.06
CA ASN A 12 3.70 39.35 36.40
C ASN A 12 5.06 39.09 37.09
N GLY A 13 6.18 39.25 36.40
CA GLY A 13 7.53 39.13 36.97
C GLY A 13 8.21 40.50 37.06
N THR A 14 8.37 41.02 38.24
CA THR A 14 9.05 42.25 38.67
C THR A 14 10.40 42.45 37.98
N ASP A 15 10.48 43.15 36.90
CA ASP A 15 11.51 43.94 36.24
C ASP A 15 11.26 43.92 34.70
N VAL A 16 10.22 44.64 34.32
CA VAL A 16 9.89 44.74 32.89
C VAL A 16 10.86 45.81 32.28
N ASN A 17 11.81 45.34 31.52
CA ASN A 17 12.71 46.18 30.74
C ASN A 17 11.91 46.87 29.60
N MET A 18 11.88 48.18 29.60
CA MET A 18 11.14 48.99 28.59
C MET A 18 11.60 48.68 27.15
N ASP A 19 12.85 48.25 26.97
CA ASP A 19 13.38 47.88 25.67
C ASP A 19 12.77 46.58 25.14
N GLU A 20 12.53 45.59 26.01
CA GLU A 20 11.87 44.32 25.62
C GLU A 20 10.40 44.55 25.25
N ILE A 21 9.69 45.45 25.93
CA ILE A 21 8.31 45.81 25.55
C ILE A 21 8.30 46.49 24.16
N SER A 22 9.27 47.35 23.89
CA SER A 22 9.40 48.03 22.61
C SER A 22 9.62 47.00 21.46
N ASP A 23 10.44 45.99 21.70
CA ASP A 23 10.71 44.95 20.68
C ASP A 23 9.52 44.03 20.45
N ILE A 24 8.80 43.63 21.50
CA ILE A 24 7.55 42.86 21.37
C ILE A 24 6.48 43.67 20.61
N LEU A 25 6.37 44.98 20.86
CA LEU A 25 5.43 45.83 20.14
C LEU A 25 5.80 45.99 18.66
N LYS A 26 7.09 46.07 18.32
CA LYS A 26 7.56 46.10 16.93
C LYS A 26 7.25 44.79 16.20
N GLU A 27 7.52 43.62 16.84
CA GLU A 27 7.21 42.31 16.28
C GLU A 27 5.70 42.13 16.05
N TYR A 28 4.87 42.59 17.00
CA TYR A 28 3.42 42.57 16.86
C TYR A 28 2.95 43.50 15.70
N GLN A 29 3.53 44.69 15.59
CA GLN A 29 3.25 45.63 14.51
C GLN A 29 3.64 45.05 13.16
N GLN A 30 4.77 44.36 13.07
CA GLN A 30 5.21 43.72 11.86
C GLN A 30 4.27 42.54 11.47
N THR A 31 3.86 41.71 12.44
CA THR A 31 2.90 40.60 12.23
C THR A 31 1.54 41.15 11.74
N LEU A 32 1.07 42.23 12.29
CA LEU A 32 -0.16 42.90 11.84
C LEU A 32 -0.02 43.46 10.41
N GLN A 33 1.15 43.97 10.08
CA GLN A 33 1.42 44.53 8.75
C GLN A 33 1.51 43.44 7.68
N GLU A 34 2.16 42.31 8.01
CA GLU A 34 2.21 41.09 7.18
C GLU A 34 0.81 40.49 6.98
N GLY A 35 0.00 40.42 8.04
CA GLY A 35 -1.39 39.97 7.98
C GLY A 35 -2.26 40.90 7.10
N ASN A 36 -2.04 42.20 7.14
CA ASN A 36 -2.78 43.16 6.32
C ASN A 36 -2.39 43.04 4.82
N VAL A 37 -1.10 42.84 4.52
CA VAL A 37 -0.63 42.57 3.15
C VAL A 37 -1.26 41.27 2.62
N SER A 38 -1.29 40.23 3.40
CA SER A 38 -1.92 38.96 3.01
C SER A 38 -3.43 39.06 2.77
N LEU A 39 -4.13 39.92 3.54
CA LEU A 39 -5.55 40.20 3.31
C LEU A 39 -5.76 41.02 2.05
N GLN A 40 -4.90 41.99 1.76
CA GLN A 40 -4.95 42.77 0.53
C GLN A 40 -4.68 41.91 -0.71
N ASP A 41 -3.69 41.01 -0.64
CA ASP A 41 -3.41 40.08 -1.72
C ASP A 41 -4.60 39.13 -1.96
N SER A 42 -5.23 38.68 -0.89
CA SER A 42 -6.45 37.86 -0.97
C SER A 42 -7.63 38.61 -1.60
N LEU A 43 -7.77 39.90 -1.31
CA LEU A 43 -8.78 40.77 -1.92
C LEU A 43 -8.52 40.98 -3.42
N VAL A 44 -7.26 41.15 -3.81
CA VAL A 44 -6.87 41.31 -5.23
C VAL A 44 -7.17 40.02 -6.00
N ILE A 45 -6.82 38.83 -5.42
CA ILE A 45 -7.14 37.56 -6.02
C ILE A 45 -8.65 37.36 -6.13
N ALA A 46 -9.42 37.72 -5.10
CA ALA A 46 -10.88 37.64 -5.14
C ALA A 46 -11.50 38.54 -6.22
N GLN A 47 -10.96 39.76 -6.40
CA GLN A 47 -11.38 40.67 -7.47
C GLN A 47 -11.04 40.16 -8.86
N GLU A 48 -9.83 39.57 -9.03
CA GLU A 48 -9.44 38.95 -10.30
C GLU A 48 -10.30 37.71 -10.65
N LEU A 49 -10.68 36.91 -9.65
CA LEU A 49 -11.61 35.80 -9.82
C LEU A 49 -13.01 36.29 -10.21
N LEU A 50 -13.52 37.35 -9.57
CA LEU A 50 -14.79 37.95 -9.93
C LEU A 50 -14.80 38.49 -11.39
N ASP A 51 -13.71 39.08 -11.82
CA ASP A 51 -13.58 39.55 -13.21
C ASP A 51 -13.53 38.39 -14.22
N LYS A 52 -12.86 37.28 -13.86
CA LYS A 52 -12.84 36.05 -14.66
C LYS A 52 -14.23 35.41 -14.73
N VAL A 53 -14.91 35.30 -13.60
CA VAL A 53 -16.28 34.77 -13.53
C VAL A 53 -17.24 35.63 -14.33
N SER A 54 -17.14 36.94 -14.25
CA SER A 54 -17.95 37.86 -15.07
C SER A 54 -17.71 37.65 -16.57
N LYS A 55 -16.46 37.50 -17.01
CA LYS A 55 -16.13 37.22 -18.40
C LYS A 55 -16.67 35.85 -18.88
N ILE A 56 -16.63 34.85 -18.03
CA ILE A 56 -17.22 33.53 -18.31
C ILE A 56 -18.74 33.62 -18.41
N ALA A 57 -19.38 34.36 -17.51
CA ALA A 57 -20.83 34.63 -17.53
C ALA A 57 -21.26 35.37 -18.81
N ASP A 58 -20.49 36.36 -19.23
CA ASP A 58 -20.74 37.10 -20.50
C ASP A 58 -20.59 36.19 -21.74
N ASN A 59 -19.64 35.28 -21.72
CA ASN A 59 -19.47 34.28 -22.78
C ASN A 59 -20.63 33.28 -22.81
N ILE A 60 -21.08 32.81 -21.65
CA ILE A 60 -22.24 31.91 -21.51
C ILE A 60 -23.51 32.62 -21.98
N LYS A 61 -23.70 33.91 -21.62
CA LYS A 61 -24.83 34.70 -22.08
C LYS A 61 -24.89 34.82 -23.61
N ARG A 62 -23.76 34.89 -24.29
CA ARG A 62 -23.68 34.90 -25.76
C ARG A 62 -24.05 33.59 -26.40
N ILE A 63 -23.88 32.46 -25.66
CA ILE A 63 -24.10 31.11 -26.17
C ILE A 63 -25.55 30.63 -25.89
N THR A 64 -26.13 30.97 -24.73
CA THR A 64 -27.36 30.34 -24.21
C THR A 64 -28.64 31.19 -24.20
N GLY A 65 -28.54 32.52 -24.45
CA GLY A 65 -29.73 33.43 -24.41
C GLY A 65 -30.00 34.00 -23.00
N ALA A 66 -30.88 35.03 -22.96
CA ALA A 66 -31.00 35.89 -21.79
C ALA A 66 -31.66 35.26 -20.54
N GLU A 67 -32.56 34.29 -20.69
CA GLU A 67 -33.33 33.78 -19.55
C GLU A 67 -32.47 32.92 -18.57
N THR A 68 -31.51 32.15 -19.07
CA THR A 68 -30.65 31.31 -18.24
C THR A 68 -29.61 32.09 -17.43
N TYR A 69 -29.30 33.32 -17.88
CA TYR A 69 -28.29 34.18 -17.22
C TYR A 69 -28.82 34.82 -15.93
N GLU A 70 -30.06 35.31 -15.96
CA GLU A 70 -30.73 35.91 -14.80
C GLU A 70 -30.93 34.89 -13.69
N ASP A 71 -31.26 33.62 -14.05
CA ASP A 71 -31.43 32.53 -13.10
C ASP A 71 -30.10 32.13 -12.43
N ILE A 72 -29.00 32.13 -13.18
CA ILE A 72 -27.67 31.88 -12.64
C ILE A 72 -27.22 33.05 -11.73
N LEU A 73 -27.44 34.28 -12.13
CA LEU A 73 -27.11 35.44 -11.31
C LEU A 73 -27.94 35.51 -10.02
N SER A 74 -29.23 35.17 -10.09
CA SER A 74 -30.07 35.16 -8.91
C SER A 74 -29.70 34.01 -7.93
N ALA A 75 -29.33 32.85 -8.45
CA ALA A 75 -28.81 31.73 -7.64
C ALA A 75 -27.47 32.08 -6.99
N MET A 76 -26.55 32.72 -7.70
CA MET A 76 -25.26 33.18 -7.17
C MET A 76 -25.41 34.30 -6.12
N ALA A 77 -26.39 35.17 -6.26
CA ALA A 77 -26.67 36.26 -5.30
C ALA A 77 -27.42 35.74 -4.06
N ALA A 78 -28.20 34.65 -4.19
CA ALA A 78 -28.99 34.11 -3.09
C ALA A 78 -28.15 33.34 -2.05
N ASP A 79 -27.03 32.74 -2.45
CA ASP A 79 -26.15 31.99 -1.52
C ASP A 79 -24.66 32.21 -1.81
N PRO A 80 -24.05 33.23 -1.19
CA PRO A 80 -22.62 33.48 -1.33
C PRO A 80 -21.73 32.32 -0.87
N THR A 81 -22.23 31.46 0.03
CA THR A 81 -21.48 30.29 0.50
C THR A 81 -21.42 29.20 -0.54
N ALA A 82 -22.49 28.99 -1.28
CA ALA A 82 -22.53 28.05 -2.41
C ALA A 82 -21.60 28.50 -3.56
N VAL A 83 -21.50 29.81 -3.80
CA VAL A 83 -20.53 30.36 -4.78
C VAL A 83 -19.09 30.16 -4.31
N ALA A 84 -18.81 30.42 -3.05
CA ALA A 84 -17.49 30.20 -2.46
C ALA A 84 -17.09 28.70 -2.51
N ASP A 85 -18.01 27.81 -2.23
CA ASP A 85 -17.80 26.35 -2.35
C ASP A 85 -17.58 25.91 -3.81
N PHE A 86 -18.32 26.46 -4.75
CA PHE A 86 -18.12 26.21 -6.18
C PHE A 86 -16.77 26.73 -6.69
N VAL A 87 -16.34 27.90 -6.25
CA VAL A 87 -15.04 28.48 -6.64
C VAL A 87 -13.87 27.74 -6.00
N SER A 88 -14.05 27.29 -4.75
CA SER A 88 -13.03 26.50 -4.04
C SER A 88 -12.92 25.05 -4.54
N SER A 89 -14.02 24.49 -5.04
CA SER A 89 -14.11 23.13 -5.56
C SER A 89 -15.02 23.07 -6.79
N PRO A 90 -14.60 23.62 -7.95
CA PRO A 90 -15.42 23.73 -9.16
C PRO A 90 -15.73 22.37 -9.79
N VAL A 91 -15.01 21.34 -9.38
CA VAL A 91 -15.24 19.95 -9.80
C VAL A 91 -15.49 19.10 -8.55
N ARG A 92 -16.71 18.62 -8.41
CA ARG A 92 -17.02 17.60 -7.41
C ARG A 92 -16.61 16.26 -7.99
N LEU A 93 -15.48 15.73 -7.51
CA LEU A 93 -15.04 14.40 -7.91
C LEU A 93 -15.92 13.36 -7.22
N GLU A 94 -16.86 12.77 -7.94
CA GLU A 94 -17.59 11.59 -7.50
C GLU A 94 -16.80 10.35 -7.92
N THR A 95 -16.09 9.76 -6.96
CA THR A 95 -15.34 8.53 -7.20
C THR A 95 -16.27 7.34 -7.02
N VAL A 96 -16.64 6.69 -8.12
CA VAL A 96 -17.37 5.43 -8.09
C VAL A 96 -16.35 4.30 -8.23
N PRO A 97 -16.03 3.58 -7.15
CA PRO A 97 -15.07 2.48 -7.22
C PRO A 97 -15.69 1.31 -7.99
N VAL A 98 -15.04 0.86 -9.06
CA VAL A 98 -15.47 -0.33 -9.83
C VAL A 98 -15.28 -1.61 -9.01
N TYR A 99 -14.25 -1.65 -8.20
CA TYR A 99 -13.92 -2.74 -7.27
C TYR A 99 -13.78 -2.17 -5.85
N PRO A 100 -14.92 -2.01 -5.13
CA PRO A 100 -14.89 -1.40 -3.80
C PRO A 100 -14.20 -2.31 -2.78
N VAL A 101 -13.36 -1.72 -1.95
CA VAL A 101 -12.79 -2.35 -0.76
C VAL A 101 -13.15 -1.48 0.43
N ASP A 102 -14.03 -1.99 1.30
CA ASP A 102 -14.69 -1.17 2.34
C ASP A 102 -13.74 -0.76 3.47
N HIS A 103 -12.72 -1.58 3.75
CA HIS A 103 -11.83 -1.36 4.89
C HIS A 103 -10.36 -1.49 4.49
N TYR A 104 -9.52 -0.64 5.11
CA TYR A 104 -8.07 -0.69 4.93
C TYR A 104 -7.46 -2.06 5.26
N GLY A 105 -7.98 -2.76 6.27
CA GLY A 105 -7.54 -4.12 6.61
C GLY A 105 -7.69 -5.10 5.46
N SER A 106 -8.83 -5.05 4.74
CA SER A 106 -9.05 -5.87 3.54
C SER A 106 -8.12 -5.48 2.39
N ALA A 107 -7.85 -4.17 2.21
CA ALA A 107 -6.92 -3.69 1.18
C ALA A 107 -5.46 -4.10 1.45
N ALA A 108 -5.05 -4.15 2.71
CA ALA A 108 -3.69 -4.51 3.13
C ALA A 108 -3.49 -6.03 3.27
N SER A 109 -4.57 -6.80 3.45
CA SER A 109 -4.52 -8.24 3.70
C SER A 109 -3.75 -9.06 2.63
N PRO A 110 -3.77 -8.74 1.32
CA PRO A 110 -2.98 -9.44 0.32
C PRO A 110 -1.49 -9.45 0.63
N PHE A 111 -0.95 -8.30 1.05
CA PHE A 111 0.45 -8.18 1.40
C PHE A 111 0.81 -8.98 2.66
N TYR A 112 0.04 -8.82 3.73
CA TYR A 112 0.32 -9.52 4.98
C TYR A 112 0.11 -11.03 4.85
N THR A 113 -0.85 -11.48 4.05
CA THR A 113 -1.08 -12.91 3.80
C THR A 113 0.10 -13.55 3.08
N ILE A 114 0.57 -12.93 1.98
CA ILE A 114 1.71 -13.47 1.23
C ILE A 114 2.99 -13.46 2.07
N LEU A 115 3.18 -12.43 2.88
CA LEU A 115 4.30 -12.32 3.83
C LEU A 115 4.24 -13.42 4.89
N ALA A 116 3.07 -13.66 5.49
CA ALA A 116 2.88 -14.71 6.49
C ALA A 116 3.17 -16.12 5.93
N ILE A 117 2.76 -16.39 4.69
CA ILE A 117 3.05 -17.65 4.00
C ILE A 117 4.56 -17.82 3.78
N TRP A 118 5.25 -16.77 3.36
CA TRP A 118 6.71 -16.79 3.17
C TRP A 118 7.46 -17.02 4.47
N VAL A 119 7.12 -16.25 5.50
CA VAL A 119 7.73 -16.38 6.83
C VAL A 119 7.45 -17.75 7.42
N GLY A 120 6.24 -18.30 7.23
CA GLY A 120 5.89 -19.66 7.62
C GLY A 120 6.79 -20.72 6.95
N ALA A 121 7.04 -20.60 5.64
CA ALA A 121 7.95 -21.47 4.90
C ALA A 121 9.40 -21.33 5.39
N LEU A 122 9.86 -20.10 5.72
CA LEU A 122 11.19 -19.86 6.29
C LEU A 122 11.35 -20.53 7.66
N PHE A 123 10.36 -20.42 8.55
CA PHE A 123 10.39 -21.08 9.84
C PHE A 123 10.41 -22.61 9.71
N LEU A 124 9.73 -23.18 8.71
CA LEU A 124 9.77 -24.63 8.48
C LEU A 124 11.20 -25.11 8.23
N VAL A 125 11.95 -24.45 7.34
CA VAL A 125 13.33 -24.87 7.03
C VAL A 125 14.30 -24.59 8.18
N ALA A 126 14.05 -23.56 8.99
CA ALA A 126 14.85 -23.24 10.16
C ALA A 126 14.64 -24.23 11.33
N ILE A 127 13.42 -24.74 11.52
CA ILE A 127 13.09 -25.66 12.64
C ILE A 127 13.28 -27.12 12.24
N ILE A 128 12.92 -27.49 11.02
CA ILE A 128 12.92 -28.86 10.54
C ILE A 128 14.15 -29.10 9.68
N HIS A 129 15.02 -30.01 10.09
CA HIS A 129 16.19 -30.39 9.32
C HIS A 129 15.83 -30.85 7.90
N VAL A 130 16.41 -30.20 6.89
CA VAL A 130 16.22 -30.51 5.48
C VAL A 130 16.92 -31.83 5.10
N GLY A 131 18.06 -32.12 5.72
CA GLY A 131 18.85 -33.32 5.44
C GLY A 131 18.19 -34.61 5.93
N VAL A 132 18.28 -35.66 5.12
CA VAL A 132 17.83 -37.00 5.47
C VAL A 132 19.04 -37.83 5.87
N LYS A 133 19.03 -38.38 7.09
CA LYS A 133 20.02 -39.37 7.52
C LYS A 133 19.57 -40.78 7.07
N PRO A 134 20.50 -41.67 6.63
CA PRO A 134 20.15 -43.05 6.34
C PRO A 134 19.64 -43.73 7.62
N ILE A 135 18.63 -44.55 7.49
CA ILE A 135 17.99 -45.27 8.62
C ILE A 135 18.89 -46.46 9.04
N GLU A 136 19.44 -47.15 8.05
CA GLU A 136 20.37 -48.26 8.31
C GLU A 136 21.74 -48.03 7.63
N PRO A 137 22.83 -48.56 8.22
CA PRO A 137 24.15 -48.50 7.59
C PRO A 137 24.14 -49.37 6.32
N GLY A 138 24.14 -48.75 5.16
CA GLY A 138 24.10 -49.41 3.86
C GLY A 138 22.92 -49.02 2.96
N ASP A 139 21.95 -48.25 3.46
CA ASP A 139 20.86 -47.71 2.66
C ASP A 139 21.35 -46.67 1.68
N HIS A 140 21.21 -46.95 0.38
CA HIS A 140 21.55 -46.06 -0.70
C HIS A 140 20.29 -45.52 -1.37
N TYR A 141 19.79 -44.37 -0.84
CA TYR A 141 18.68 -43.66 -1.50
C TYR A 141 19.18 -42.80 -2.65
N LYS A 142 18.47 -42.79 -3.77
CA LYS A 142 18.74 -41.87 -4.87
C LYS A 142 18.49 -40.42 -4.42
N ALA A 143 19.23 -39.49 -4.97
CA ALA A 143 19.14 -38.06 -4.59
C ALA A 143 17.70 -37.51 -4.68
N HIS A 144 16.96 -37.86 -5.74
CA HIS A 144 15.57 -37.44 -5.93
C HIS A 144 14.61 -38.07 -4.92
N GLU A 145 14.84 -39.30 -4.49
CA GLU A 145 14.01 -39.98 -3.46
C GLU A 145 14.15 -39.28 -2.10
N ARG A 146 15.37 -38.93 -1.73
CA ARG A 146 15.66 -38.15 -0.52
C ARG A 146 15.05 -36.78 -0.57
N TYR A 147 15.16 -36.09 -1.72
CA TYR A 147 14.62 -34.76 -1.93
C TYR A 147 13.09 -34.76 -1.82
N PHE A 148 12.39 -35.53 -2.66
CA PHE A 148 10.93 -35.51 -2.71
C PHE A 148 10.30 -36.13 -1.46
N GLY A 149 10.87 -37.18 -0.91
CA GLY A 149 10.35 -37.80 0.31
C GLY A 149 10.36 -36.83 1.50
N ARG A 150 11.41 -36.06 1.63
CA ARG A 150 11.51 -35.05 2.70
C ARG A 150 10.68 -33.79 2.39
N TYR A 151 10.67 -33.35 1.14
CA TYR A 151 9.87 -32.20 0.70
C TYR A 151 8.37 -32.39 0.95
N LEU A 152 7.86 -33.62 0.82
CA LEU A 152 6.44 -33.90 1.09
C LEU A 152 6.02 -33.47 2.50
N LEU A 153 6.89 -33.65 3.50
CA LEU A 153 6.63 -33.19 4.87
C LEU A 153 6.52 -31.66 4.93
N PHE A 154 7.44 -30.94 4.31
CA PHE A 154 7.42 -29.48 4.25
C PHE A 154 6.17 -28.97 3.53
N PHE A 155 5.81 -29.60 2.43
CA PHE A 155 4.61 -29.28 1.68
C PHE A 155 3.35 -29.44 2.55
N LEU A 156 3.18 -30.60 3.23
CA LEU A 156 1.99 -30.86 4.03
C LEU A 156 1.86 -29.89 5.22
N ILE A 157 2.94 -29.64 5.92
CA ILE A 157 2.94 -28.68 7.05
C ILE A 157 2.70 -27.26 6.53
N GLY A 158 3.33 -26.88 5.41
CA GLY A 158 3.12 -25.58 4.77
C GLY A 158 1.67 -25.37 4.33
N GLN A 159 1.00 -26.42 3.78
CA GLN A 159 -0.43 -26.36 3.46
C GLN A 159 -1.29 -26.21 4.72
N ALA A 160 -0.98 -26.91 5.80
CA ALA A 160 -1.70 -26.78 7.07
C ALA A 160 -1.55 -25.37 7.67
N GLN A 161 -0.33 -24.80 7.68
CA GLN A 161 -0.11 -23.42 8.09
C GLN A 161 -0.90 -22.42 7.23
N THR A 162 -0.88 -22.61 5.92
CA THR A 162 -1.60 -21.75 4.97
C THR A 162 -3.10 -21.81 5.17
N LEU A 163 -3.64 -23.00 5.42
CA LEU A 163 -5.06 -23.17 5.76
C LEU A 163 -5.43 -22.36 7.01
N LEU A 164 -4.60 -22.42 8.06
CA LEU A 164 -4.83 -21.64 9.29
C LEU A 164 -4.77 -20.13 9.02
N ILE A 165 -3.82 -19.65 8.21
CA ILE A 165 -3.73 -18.23 7.82
C ILE A 165 -5.00 -17.80 7.07
N VAL A 166 -5.44 -18.59 6.10
CA VAL A 166 -6.65 -18.27 5.30
C VAL A 166 -7.90 -18.29 6.17
N LEU A 167 -8.07 -19.30 7.04
CA LEU A 167 -9.20 -19.34 7.97
C LEU A 167 -9.17 -18.16 8.94
N GLY A 168 -7.99 -17.81 9.46
CA GLY A 168 -7.81 -16.63 10.30
C GLY A 168 -8.23 -15.34 9.60
N ASN A 169 -7.82 -15.15 8.35
CA ASN A 169 -8.20 -13.98 7.56
C ASN A 169 -9.71 -13.92 7.28
N LEU A 170 -10.32 -15.05 6.91
CA LEU A 170 -11.72 -15.09 6.49
C LEU A 170 -12.73 -15.07 7.65
N TYR A 171 -12.38 -15.66 8.79
CA TYR A 171 -13.33 -15.88 9.91
C TYR A 171 -12.95 -15.16 11.20
N TYR A 172 -11.69 -14.80 11.41
CA TYR A 172 -11.25 -14.08 12.61
C TYR A 172 -11.03 -12.59 12.33
N ILE A 173 -10.36 -12.27 11.22
CA ILE A 173 -10.13 -10.87 10.80
C ILE A 173 -11.32 -10.36 9.98
N GLU A 174 -12.12 -11.26 9.42
CA GLU A 174 -13.32 -10.98 8.62
C GLU A 174 -13.01 -10.07 7.41
N ILE A 175 -11.92 -10.39 6.69
CA ILE A 175 -11.61 -9.63 5.48
C ILE A 175 -12.73 -9.78 4.45
N GLN A 176 -13.02 -8.69 3.73
CA GLN A 176 -13.87 -8.73 2.56
C GLN A 176 -13.29 -9.73 1.54
N CYS A 177 -14.05 -10.73 1.14
CA CYS A 177 -13.60 -11.70 0.16
C CYS A 177 -14.80 -12.26 -0.63
N GLN A 178 -14.85 -11.93 -1.91
CA GLN A 178 -15.92 -12.37 -2.81
C GLN A 178 -15.74 -13.85 -3.19
N HIS A 179 -14.50 -14.29 -3.41
CA HIS A 179 -14.18 -15.64 -3.88
C HIS A 179 -13.30 -16.41 -2.88
N ARG A 180 -13.89 -16.87 -1.76
CA ARG A 180 -13.17 -17.51 -0.64
C ARG A 180 -12.37 -18.76 -1.05
N PHE A 181 -12.93 -19.60 -1.93
CA PHE A 181 -12.22 -20.80 -2.39
C PHE A 181 -11.00 -20.46 -3.24
N LEU A 182 -11.12 -19.48 -4.15
CA LEU A 182 -10.01 -19.05 -5.00
C LEU A 182 -8.93 -18.34 -4.16
N TYR A 183 -9.32 -17.62 -3.11
CA TYR A 183 -8.39 -17.05 -2.15
C TYR A 183 -7.53 -18.14 -1.47
N TRP A 184 -8.18 -19.21 -1.00
CA TRP A 184 -7.46 -20.36 -0.46
C TRP A 184 -6.58 -21.04 -1.52
N LEU A 185 -7.06 -21.23 -2.74
CA LEU A 185 -6.30 -21.83 -3.84
C LEU A 185 -5.03 -21.04 -4.17
N ALA A 186 -5.14 -19.71 -4.28
CA ALA A 186 -3.97 -18.84 -4.50
C ALA A 186 -2.97 -18.94 -3.35
N ALA A 187 -3.45 -18.98 -2.10
CA ALA A 187 -2.62 -19.17 -0.93
C ALA A 187 -1.91 -20.53 -0.92
N ALA A 188 -2.62 -21.60 -1.29
CA ALA A 188 -2.07 -22.96 -1.38
C ALA A 188 -0.96 -23.06 -2.45
N VAL A 189 -1.18 -22.45 -3.62
CA VAL A 189 -0.16 -22.38 -4.69
C VAL A 189 1.05 -21.54 -4.24
N ALA A 190 0.83 -20.38 -3.61
CA ALA A 190 1.90 -19.57 -3.07
C ALA A 190 2.72 -20.32 -2.02
N SER A 191 2.06 -21.03 -1.10
CA SER A 191 2.70 -21.87 -0.08
C SER A 191 3.54 -22.99 -0.70
N ALA A 192 3.03 -23.68 -1.70
CA ALA A 192 3.77 -24.71 -2.43
C ALA A 192 5.01 -24.13 -3.12
N ALA A 193 4.86 -22.96 -3.78
CA ALA A 193 5.96 -22.30 -4.45
C ALA A 193 7.06 -21.84 -3.47
N PHE A 194 6.67 -21.21 -2.36
CA PHE A 194 7.63 -20.69 -1.38
C PHE A 194 8.29 -21.77 -0.56
N SER A 195 7.55 -22.81 -0.13
CA SER A 195 8.14 -23.93 0.57
C SER A 195 9.12 -24.71 -0.33
N CYS A 196 8.80 -24.86 -1.62
CA CYS A 196 9.71 -25.46 -2.60
C CYS A 196 10.99 -24.65 -2.76
N PHE A 197 10.87 -23.32 -2.90
CA PHE A 197 12.01 -22.41 -3.00
C PHE A 197 12.89 -22.49 -1.75
N MET A 198 12.32 -22.31 -0.56
CA MET A 198 13.04 -22.35 0.71
C MET A 198 13.75 -23.68 0.92
N TYR A 199 13.01 -24.79 0.68
CA TYR A 199 13.55 -26.14 0.82
C TYR A 199 14.71 -26.38 -0.15
N SER A 200 14.57 -26.01 -1.44
CA SER A 200 15.60 -26.22 -2.45
C SER A 200 16.88 -25.45 -2.14
N VAL A 201 16.74 -24.18 -1.77
CA VAL A 201 17.90 -23.30 -1.46
C VAL A 201 18.60 -23.76 -0.19
N THR A 202 17.84 -24.16 0.84
CA THR A 202 18.41 -24.69 2.08
C THR A 202 19.01 -26.10 1.87
N PHE A 203 18.41 -26.92 1.04
CA PHE A 203 18.95 -28.23 0.67
C PHE A 203 20.28 -28.12 -0.06
N ALA A 204 20.42 -27.12 -0.97
CA ALA A 204 21.64 -26.91 -1.75
C ALA A 204 22.77 -26.22 -0.96
N PHE A 205 22.45 -25.22 -0.12
CA PHE A 205 23.42 -24.33 0.50
C PHE A 205 23.43 -24.38 2.05
N GLY A 206 22.57 -25.22 2.67
CA GLY A 206 22.45 -25.29 4.12
C GLY A 206 22.09 -23.96 4.76
N ASN A 207 22.75 -23.59 5.84
CA ASN A 207 22.50 -22.33 6.58
C ASN A 207 22.70 -21.06 5.73
N VAL A 208 23.56 -21.13 4.72
CA VAL A 208 23.74 -20.00 3.77
C VAL A 208 22.48 -19.82 2.93
N GLY A 209 21.80 -20.93 2.60
CA GLY A 209 20.50 -20.90 1.90
C GLY A 209 19.40 -20.21 2.71
N GLU A 210 19.34 -20.46 4.02
CA GLU A 210 18.40 -19.78 4.92
C GLU A 210 18.67 -18.26 4.96
N ALA A 211 19.93 -17.88 5.09
CA ALA A 211 20.34 -16.47 5.07
C ALA A 211 19.96 -15.79 3.73
N LEU A 212 20.17 -16.48 2.60
CA LEU A 212 19.78 -15.98 1.28
C LEU A 212 18.27 -15.80 1.19
N ALA A 213 17.49 -16.73 1.72
CA ALA A 213 16.03 -16.64 1.74
C ALA A 213 15.52 -15.43 2.54
N ILE A 214 16.21 -15.07 3.64
CA ILE A 214 15.90 -13.85 4.42
C ILE A 214 16.22 -12.60 3.59
N VAL A 215 17.34 -12.54 2.91
CA VAL A 215 17.70 -11.40 2.03
C VAL A 215 16.67 -11.22 0.93
N VAL A 216 16.27 -12.32 0.28
CA VAL A 216 15.22 -12.30 -0.75
C VAL A 216 13.89 -11.81 -0.17
N MET A 217 13.54 -12.20 1.07
CA MET A 217 12.36 -11.68 1.76
C MET A 217 12.40 -10.17 1.92
N VAL A 218 13.52 -9.61 2.39
CA VAL A 218 13.66 -8.17 2.57
C VAL A 218 13.47 -7.42 1.25
N ILE A 219 14.06 -7.92 0.17
CA ILE A 219 13.90 -7.34 -1.18
C ILE A 219 12.43 -7.42 -1.62
N GLN A 220 11.75 -8.54 -1.36
CA GLN A 220 10.34 -8.70 -1.73
C GLN A 220 9.42 -7.77 -0.93
N VAL A 221 9.64 -7.64 0.39
CA VAL A 221 8.86 -6.73 1.24
C VAL A 221 9.02 -5.28 0.76
N ALA A 222 10.25 -4.86 0.48
CA ALA A 222 10.54 -3.50 0.02
C ALA A 222 10.06 -3.23 -1.41
N GLY A 223 10.19 -4.22 -2.31
CA GLY A 223 10.02 -4.02 -3.76
C GLY A 223 8.73 -4.57 -4.35
N SER A 224 7.84 -5.20 -3.56
CA SER A 224 6.63 -5.86 -4.10
C SER A 224 5.46 -4.91 -4.40
N GLY A 225 5.55 -3.64 -4.02
CA GLY A 225 4.43 -2.70 -4.17
C GLY A 225 3.28 -2.94 -3.20
N GLY A 226 3.54 -3.63 -2.08
CA GLY A 226 2.52 -3.97 -1.09
C GLY A 226 2.25 -2.87 -0.08
N THR A 227 3.28 -2.14 0.30
CA THR A 227 3.21 -1.02 1.26
C THR A 227 3.09 0.33 0.57
N PHE A 228 3.77 0.50 -0.57
CA PHE A 228 3.74 1.71 -1.39
C PHE A 228 3.57 1.34 -2.86
N PRO A 229 2.94 2.18 -3.68
CA PRO A 229 2.88 2.01 -5.13
C PRO A 229 4.29 1.85 -5.70
N ILE A 230 4.47 0.92 -6.67
CA ILE A 230 5.78 0.64 -7.25
C ILE A 230 6.39 1.86 -7.94
N GLU A 231 5.57 2.74 -8.46
CA GLU A 231 5.95 3.97 -9.13
C GLU A 231 6.62 4.98 -8.18
N ALA A 232 6.32 4.89 -6.87
CA ALA A 232 6.92 5.72 -5.83
C ALA A 232 8.26 5.19 -5.32
N LEU A 233 8.64 3.96 -5.70
CA LEU A 233 9.89 3.33 -5.27
C LEU A 233 11.06 3.70 -6.20
N PRO A 234 12.32 3.62 -5.70
CA PRO A 234 13.51 3.81 -6.52
C PRO A 234 13.53 2.88 -7.74
N GLN A 235 14.10 3.36 -8.85
CA GLN A 235 14.09 2.69 -10.14
C GLN A 235 14.63 1.25 -10.11
N VAL A 236 15.57 0.96 -9.23
CA VAL A 236 16.10 -0.40 -9.01
C VAL A 236 15.00 -1.39 -8.63
N PHE A 237 14.08 -0.99 -7.73
CA PHE A 237 12.96 -1.83 -7.32
C PHE A 237 11.96 -2.02 -8.47
N GLN A 238 11.73 -1.00 -9.29
CA GLN A 238 10.86 -1.10 -10.46
C GLN A 238 11.38 -2.11 -11.48
N TRP A 239 12.71 -2.20 -11.66
CA TRP A 239 13.33 -3.19 -12.55
C TRP A 239 13.27 -4.62 -12.01
N ILE A 240 13.41 -4.79 -10.68
CA ILE A 240 13.37 -6.10 -10.04
C ILE A 240 11.91 -6.58 -9.86
N TYR A 241 10.95 -5.65 -9.75
CA TYR A 241 9.54 -5.94 -9.50
C TYR A 241 8.95 -7.08 -10.34
N PRO A 242 9.14 -7.14 -11.69
CA PRO A 242 8.56 -8.21 -12.51
C PRO A 242 9.01 -9.63 -12.13
N PHE A 243 10.13 -9.75 -11.42
CA PHE A 243 10.71 -11.03 -11.01
C PHE A 243 10.30 -11.45 -9.59
N LEU A 244 9.68 -10.54 -8.82
CA LEU A 244 9.32 -10.82 -7.43
C LEU A 244 8.02 -11.62 -7.35
N PRO A 245 8.02 -12.82 -6.75
CA PRO A 245 6.82 -13.66 -6.67
C PRO A 245 5.72 -13.08 -5.78
N PHE A 246 6.03 -12.22 -4.80
CA PHE A 246 5.02 -11.58 -3.93
C PHE A 246 3.98 -10.81 -4.72
N GLN A 247 4.37 -10.06 -5.75
CA GLN A 247 3.44 -9.28 -6.54
C GLN A 247 2.35 -10.13 -7.20
N PHE A 248 2.70 -11.31 -7.66
CA PHE A 248 1.72 -12.20 -8.32
C PHE A 248 0.72 -12.76 -7.31
N GLY A 249 1.20 -13.17 -6.13
CA GLY A 249 0.33 -13.59 -5.03
C GLY A 249 -0.61 -12.47 -4.57
N MET A 250 -0.08 -11.26 -4.36
CA MET A 250 -0.89 -10.11 -3.98
C MET A 250 -1.95 -9.75 -5.02
N LYS A 251 -1.60 -9.78 -6.32
CA LYS A 251 -2.55 -9.53 -7.40
C LYS A 251 -3.66 -10.57 -7.39
N ALA A 252 -3.32 -11.87 -7.27
CA ALA A 252 -4.31 -12.92 -7.18
C ALA A 252 -5.24 -12.76 -5.97
N PHE A 253 -4.71 -12.37 -4.80
CA PHE A 253 -5.53 -12.10 -3.62
C PHE A 253 -6.43 -10.87 -3.79
N LYS A 254 -5.96 -9.80 -4.41
CA LYS A 254 -6.77 -8.61 -4.70
C LYS A 254 -7.98 -8.95 -5.58
N GLU A 255 -7.80 -9.80 -6.60
CA GLU A 255 -8.89 -10.31 -7.45
C GLU A 255 -9.95 -11.07 -6.62
N CYS A 256 -9.52 -11.86 -5.64
CA CYS A 256 -10.44 -12.59 -4.78
C CYS A 256 -11.20 -11.69 -3.80
N ILE A 257 -10.60 -10.56 -3.37
CA ILE A 257 -11.14 -9.64 -2.37
C ILE A 257 -12.12 -8.67 -3.02
N ALA A 258 -11.66 -7.95 -4.04
CA ALA A 258 -12.40 -6.85 -4.63
C ALA A 258 -13.29 -7.27 -5.81
N GLY A 259 -12.99 -8.38 -6.45
CA GLY A 259 -13.68 -8.90 -7.62
C GLY A 259 -12.70 -9.25 -8.74
N MET A 260 -13.07 -10.22 -9.55
CA MET A 260 -12.21 -10.76 -10.61
C MET A 260 -12.28 -9.91 -11.88
N TYR A 261 -11.12 -9.65 -12.48
CA TYR A 261 -11.00 -9.01 -13.79
C TYR A 261 -10.53 -10.01 -14.83
N GLY A 262 -11.43 -10.46 -15.68
CA GLY A 262 -11.12 -11.36 -16.79
C GLY A 262 -10.41 -12.63 -16.34
N VAL A 263 -9.20 -12.87 -16.86
CA VAL A 263 -8.36 -14.04 -16.58
C VAL A 263 -7.14 -13.73 -15.71
N ASP A 264 -7.05 -12.51 -15.18
CA ASP A 264 -5.86 -12.01 -14.47
C ASP A 264 -5.52 -12.83 -13.23
N TYR A 265 -6.53 -13.33 -12.52
CA TYR A 265 -6.32 -14.27 -11.41
C TYR A 265 -5.48 -15.48 -11.85
N TRP A 266 -5.89 -16.17 -12.92
CA TRP A 266 -5.22 -17.38 -13.41
C TRP A 266 -3.83 -17.10 -13.96
N ILE A 267 -3.65 -15.95 -14.60
CA ILE A 267 -2.33 -15.50 -15.08
C ILE A 267 -1.38 -15.29 -13.90
N ASN A 268 -1.84 -14.65 -12.83
CA ASN A 268 -1.02 -14.38 -11.65
C ASN A 268 -0.72 -15.67 -10.87
N VAL A 269 -1.70 -16.54 -10.67
CA VAL A 269 -1.50 -17.87 -10.05
C VAL A 269 -0.54 -18.70 -10.91
N GLY A 270 -0.70 -18.70 -12.24
CA GLY A 270 0.19 -19.37 -13.17
C GLY A 270 1.63 -18.87 -13.12
N LYS A 271 1.85 -17.56 -12.95
CA LYS A 271 3.19 -16.97 -12.84
C LYS A 271 3.90 -17.29 -11.52
N MET A 272 3.20 -17.72 -10.48
CA MET A 272 3.83 -18.22 -9.25
C MET A 272 4.44 -19.61 -9.41
N THR A 273 3.91 -20.47 -10.32
CA THR A 273 4.36 -21.84 -10.48
C THR A 273 5.76 -22.00 -11.11
N PRO A 274 6.22 -21.20 -12.10
CA PRO A 274 7.57 -21.28 -12.65
C PRO A 274 8.68 -21.03 -11.62
N VAL A 275 8.40 -20.23 -10.58
CA VAL A 275 9.34 -20.02 -9.47
C VAL A 275 9.67 -21.36 -8.79
N SER A 276 8.68 -22.24 -8.64
CA SER A 276 8.89 -23.59 -8.11
C SER A 276 9.68 -24.48 -9.08
N TYR A 277 9.42 -24.37 -10.37
CA TYR A 277 10.00 -25.27 -11.37
C TYR A 277 11.50 -25.01 -11.60
N THR A 278 11.92 -23.75 -11.65
CA THR A 278 13.34 -23.40 -11.81
C THR A 278 14.19 -23.83 -10.62
N HIS A 279 13.59 -23.93 -9.43
CA HIS A 279 14.30 -24.38 -8.23
C HIS A 279 14.29 -25.89 -8.02
N LEU A 280 13.37 -26.62 -8.63
CA LEU A 280 13.39 -28.08 -8.68
C LEU A 280 14.59 -28.64 -9.46
N THR A 281 15.13 -27.87 -10.39
CA THR A 281 16.28 -28.30 -11.21
C THR A 281 17.64 -28.05 -10.54
N LEU A 282 17.73 -27.16 -9.54
CA LEU A 282 18.98 -26.88 -8.82
C LEU A 282 19.60 -28.11 -8.13
N PRO A 283 18.86 -28.96 -7.40
CA PRO A 283 19.43 -30.14 -6.74
C PRO A 283 19.73 -31.29 -7.67
N THR A 284 19.32 -31.26 -8.94
CA THR A 284 19.67 -32.30 -9.93
C THR A 284 21.00 -32.04 -10.64
N ILE A 285 21.59 -30.86 -10.43
CA ILE A 285 22.86 -30.43 -11.05
C ILE A 285 24.04 -30.50 -10.04
N ALA A 286 23.76 -30.59 -8.75
CA ALA A 286 24.74 -30.80 -7.68
C ALA A 286 24.76 -32.26 -7.25
#